data_e16136de125e10d9dec1734b5a898909
#
_entry.id   e16136de125e10d9dec1734b5a898909
#
_cell.length_a   1.000
_cell.length_b   1.000
_cell.length_c   1.000
_cell.angle_alpha   90.00
_cell.angle_beta   90.00
_cell.angle_gamma   90.00
#
_symmetry.space_group_name_H-M   'P 1'
#
loop_
_entity.id
_entity.type
_entity.pdbx_description
1 polymer ?
#
loop_
_entity_poly.entity_id
_entity_poly.type
_entity_poly.pdbx_seq_one_letter_code
_entity_poly.pdbx_strand_id
1 'polypeptide(L)'
;NYYRMSDVLLTSAEESKRSERFRKSQDNFRAAAKLNPGKIEVITVRCGDQEYDGYFCHPVNPKPGEWPAVLFLGGADAYAEEIYFGGKQMLDRGWAMLLVDTPGRGSSMYLKGIKTRPDYEVPGKACIDYLISRPEVDANRVALLGISMAGYYAPRVAAFEKRLKALVAWSGCYSILDDL
;
A
#
# COMPACT_ATOMS: atom_id res chain seq x y z
N ASN A 1 12.68 -10.49 3.05
CA ASN A 1 12.40 -10.83 1.64
C ASN A 1 12.35 -12.34 1.33
N TYR A 2 13.12 -13.23 2.00
CA TYR A 2 13.14 -14.65 1.67
C TYR A 2 11.75 -15.32 1.75
N TYR A 3 10.96 -15.03 2.78
CA TYR A 3 9.61 -15.58 2.89
C TYR A 3 8.71 -15.07 1.76
N ARG A 4 8.80 -13.81 1.36
CA ARG A 4 8.07 -13.27 0.21
C ARG A 4 8.47 -13.97 -1.09
N MET A 5 9.77 -14.14 -1.33
CA MET A 5 10.26 -14.86 -2.51
C MET A 5 9.79 -16.33 -2.54
N SER A 6 9.78 -17.00 -1.37
CA SER A 6 9.28 -18.36 -1.27
C SER A 6 7.77 -18.45 -1.52
N ASP A 7 7.01 -17.40 -1.25
CA ASP A 7 5.57 -17.35 -1.48
C ASP A 7 5.23 -17.24 -2.98
N VAL A 8 5.98 -16.42 -3.72
CA VAL A 8 5.80 -16.28 -5.18
C VAL A 8 5.94 -17.59 -5.92
N LEU A 9 6.77 -18.50 -5.39
CA LEU A 9 7.06 -19.81 -5.99
C LEU A 9 6.10 -20.91 -5.52
N LEU A 10 5.09 -20.59 -4.69
CA LEU A 10 4.11 -21.57 -4.25
C LEU A 10 3.23 -22.06 -5.39
N THR A 11 3.11 -23.37 -5.51
CA THR A 11 2.14 -23.99 -6.40
C THR A 11 0.74 -23.96 -5.81
N SER A 12 -0.29 -24.20 -6.62
CA SER A 12 -1.68 -24.32 -6.15
C SER A 12 -1.86 -25.40 -5.08
N ALA A 13 -1.08 -26.49 -5.14
CA ALA A 13 -1.09 -27.55 -4.12
C ALA A 13 -0.56 -27.08 -2.75
N GLU A 14 0.18 -25.98 -2.69
CA GLU A 14 0.77 -25.44 -1.48
C GLU A 14 0.08 -24.16 -0.99
N GLU A 15 -1.07 -23.79 -1.58
CA GLU A 15 -1.82 -22.58 -1.26
C GLU A 15 -2.10 -22.44 0.25
N SER A 16 -2.33 -23.55 0.95
CA SER A 16 -2.55 -23.56 2.40
C SER A 16 -1.36 -23.02 3.21
N LYS A 17 -0.15 -23.03 2.65
CA LYS A 17 1.07 -22.51 3.29
C LYS A 17 1.23 -21.00 3.10
N ARG A 18 0.46 -20.37 2.20
CA ARG A 18 0.61 -18.96 1.83
C ARG A 18 0.39 -18.02 3.01
N SER A 19 -0.69 -18.24 3.76
CA SER A 19 -0.99 -17.40 4.94
C SER A 19 0.08 -17.47 6.02
N GLU A 20 0.69 -18.65 6.25
CA GLU A 20 1.80 -18.80 7.20
C GLU A 20 3.05 -18.05 6.71
N ARG A 21 3.41 -18.22 5.43
CA ARG A 21 4.58 -17.54 4.85
C ARG A 21 4.40 -16.02 4.82
N PHE A 22 3.17 -15.57 4.50
CA PHE A 22 2.82 -14.15 4.57
C PHE A 22 3.02 -13.61 5.99
N ARG A 23 2.50 -14.28 7.03
CA ARG A 23 2.70 -13.87 8.44
C ARG A 23 4.17 -13.75 8.78
N LYS A 24 4.98 -14.74 8.41
CA LYS A 24 6.44 -14.69 8.66
C LYS A 24 7.10 -13.51 7.96
N SER A 25 6.70 -13.18 6.73
CA SER A 25 7.17 -11.99 6.01
C SER A 25 6.82 -10.71 6.77
N GLN A 26 5.54 -10.57 7.15
CA GLN A 26 5.02 -9.43 7.88
C GLN A 26 5.68 -9.26 9.25
N ASP A 27 5.80 -10.33 10.03
CA ASP A 27 6.41 -10.31 11.37
C ASP A 27 7.87 -9.86 11.31
N ASN A 28 8.65 -10.38 10.34
CA ASN A 28 10.04 -9.97 10.16
C ASN A 28 10.15 -8.48 9.74
N PHE A 29 9.26 -8.00 8.87
CA PHE A 29 9.25 -6.60 8.49
C PHE A 29 8.89 -5.71 9.70
N ARG A 30 7.86 -6.07 10.46
CA ARG A 30 7.45 -5.35 11.67
C ARG A 30 8.53 -5.36 12.75
N ALA A 31 9.26 -6.46 12.91
CA ALA A 31 10.41 -6.53 13.81
C ALA A 31 11.51 -5.57 13.36
N ALA A 32 11.84 -5.54 12.06
CA ALA A 32 12.82 -4.60 11.52
C ALA A 32 12.36 -3.13 11.65
N ALA A 33 11.08 -2.85 11.47
CA ALA A 33 10.50 -1.52 11.65
C ALA A 33 10.69 -0.99 13.08
N LYS A 34 10.57 -1.86 14.08
CA LYS A 34 10.79 -1.51 15.51
C LYS A 34 12.23 -1.09 15.82
N LEU A 35 13.21 -1.55 15.04
CA LEU A 35 14.61 -1.15 15.19
C LEU A 35 14.87 0.28 14.70
N ASN A 36 13.92 0.87 13.97
CA ASN A 36 13.95 2.24 13.50
C ASN A 36 12.70 3.01 13.97
N PRO A 37 12.54 3.24 15.29
CA PRO A 37 11.35 3.91 15.83
C PRO A 37 11.18 5.29 15.22
N GLY A 38 9.95 5.67 14.92
CA GLY A 38 9.59 6.95 14.30
C GLY A 38 9.78 7.03 12.79
N LYS A 39 10.31 5.98 12.14
CA LYS A 39 10.45 5.95 10.68
C LYS A 39 9.35 5.14 9.97
N ILE A 40 8.87 4.06 10.59
CA ILE A 40 7.82 3.20 10.05
C ILE A 40 6.81 2.89 11.17
N GLU A 41 5.59 3.35 11.01
CA GLU A 41 4.49 3.06 11.92
C GLU A 41 3.63 1.94 11.34
N VAL A 42 3.30 0.95 12.15
CA VAL A 42 2.27 -0.04 11.81
C VAL A 42 0.91 0.61 12.04
N ILE A 43 0.08 0.62 11.02
CA ILE A 43 -1.22 1.32 11.05
C ILE A 43 -2.35 0.43 10.55
N THR A 44 -3.56 0.86 10.80
CA THR A 44 -4.79 0.27 10.24
C THR A 44 -5.65 1.38 9.66
N VAL A 45 -6.09 1.20 8.43
CA VAL A 45 -7.03 2.09 7.75
C VAL A 45 -8.43 1.48 7.83
N ARG A 46 -9.39 2.23 8.37
CA ARG A 46 -10.80 1.81 8.44
C ARG A 46 -11.56 2.23 7.19
N CYS A 47 -12.36 1.32 6.66
CA CYS A 47 -13.21 1.55 5.50
C CYS A 47 -14.55 0.82 5.70
N GLY A 48 -15.55 1.53 6.22
CA GLY A 48 -16.81 0.92 6.66
C GLY A 48 -16.57 -0.06 7.80
N ASP A 49 -17.00 -1.29 7.61
CA ASP A 49 -16.82 -2.43 8.52
C ASP A 49 -15.50 -3.19 8.34
N GLN A 50 -14.70 -2.78 7.35
CA GLN A 50 -13.41 -3.41 7.04
C GLN A 50 -12.23 -2.61 7.58
N GLU A 51 -11.15 -3.34 7.89
CA GLU A 51 -9.88 -2.77 8.34
C GLU A 51 -8.73 -3.32 7.49
N TYR A 52 -7.93 -2.41 6.96
CA TYR A 52 -6.76 -2.72 6.12
C TYR A 52 -5.48 -2.42 6.89
N ASP A 53 -4.61 -3.41 7.04
CA ASP A 53 -3.31 -3.22 7.69
C ASP A 53 -2.35 -2.54 6.72
N GLY A 54 -1.41 -1.78 7.28
CA GLY A 54 -0.43 -1.08 6.49
C GLY A 54 0.66 -0.41 7.30
N TYR A 55 1.36 0.49 6.64
CA TYR A 55 2.49 1.21 7.21
C TYR A 55 2.44 2.67 6.80
N PHE A 56 2.64 3.56 7.77
CA PHE A 56 2.95 4.95 7.50
C PHE A 56 4.46 5.15 7.69
N CYS A 57 5.14 5.52 6.60
CA CYS A 57 6.58 5.66 6.56
C CYS A 57 6.94 7.14 6.53
N HIS A 58 7.75 7.58 7.50
CA HIS A 58 8.24 8.94 7.60
C HIS A 58 9.37 9.21 6.61
N PRO A 59 9.56 10.45 6.15
CA PRO A 59 10.75 10.85 5.41
C PRO A 59 12.03 10.53 6.20
N VAL A 60 13.12 10.22 5.50
CA VAL A 60 14.41 9.90 6.14
C VAL A 60 14.99 11.12 6.85
N ASN A 61 14.90 12.29 6.21
CA ASN A 61 15.36 13.57 6.74
C ASN A 61 14.20 14.58 6.65
N PRO A 62 13.23 14.53 7.57
CA PRO A 62 12.05 15.37 7.51
C PRO A 62 12.47 16.85 7.67
N LYS A 63 12.04 17.68 6.74
CA LYS A 63 12.14 19.14 6.89
C LYS A 63 11.09 19.61 7.91
N PRO A 64 11.33 20.72 8.62
CA PRO A 64 10.32 21.34 9.45
C PRO A 64 9.06 21.66 8.65
N GLY A 65 7.88 21.47 9.27
CA GLY A 65 6.57 21.68 8.63
C GLY A 65 5.97 20.39 8.13
N GLU A 66 4.88 20.51 7.37
CA GLU A 66 4.11 19.39 6.82
C GLU A 66 4.79 18.81 5.57
N TRP A 67 4.71 17.49 5.43
CA TRP A 67 5.35 16.75 4.36
C TRP A 67 4.41 16.44 3.19
N PRO A 68 4.90 16.45 1.95
CA PRO A 68 4.18 15.80 0.86
C PRO A 68 4.04 14.30 1.15
N ALA A 69 2.94 13.71 0.74
CA ALA A 69 2.69 12.30 0.99
C ALA A 69 2.22 11.57 -0.27
N VAL A 70 2.55 10.29 -0.33
CA VAL A 70 2.10 9.41 -1.41
C VAL A 70 1.41 8.17 -0.83
N LEU A 71 0.21 7.87 -1.35
CA LEU A 71 -0.38 6.54 -1.23
C LEU A 71 0.25 5.68 -2.32
N PHE A 72 0.99 4.63 -1.94
CA PHE A 72 1.58 3.71 -2.91
C PHE A 72 0.88 2.35 -2.83
N LEU A 73 0.14 2.01 -3.89
CA LEU A 73 -0.61 0.78 -4.01
C LEU A 73 0.15 -0.25 -4.85
N GLY A 74 0.26 -1.45 -4.32
CA GLY A 74 0.88 -2.58 -4.99
C GLY A 74 -0.03 -3.29 -6.01
N GLY A 75 0.59 -4.08 -6.89
CA GLY A 75 -0.10 -4.93 -7.86
C GLY A 75 -0.87 -6.10 -7.23
N ALA A 76 -1.29 -7.07 -8.06
CA ALA A 76 -2.12 -8.19 -7.63
C ALA A 76 -1.50 -9.01 -6.50
N ASP A 77 -0.21 -9.32 -6.62
CA ASP A 77 0.51 -10.19 -5.68
C ASP A 77 1.36 -9.41 -4.67
N ALA A 78 1.32 -8.07 -4.71
CA ALA A 78 2.18 -7.25 -3.88
C ALA A 78 1.74 -7.24 -2.41
N TYR A 79 2.72 -7.16 -1.52
CA TYR A 79 2.55 -6.92 -0.09
C TYR A 79 3.02 -5.50 0.24
N ALA A 80 2.40 -4.86 1.22
CA ALA A 80 2.82 -3.54 1.68
C ALA A 80 4.32 -3.52 2.06
N GLU A 81 4.82 -4.60 2.65
CA GLU A 81 6.23 -4.77 3.02
C GLU A 81 7.17 -4.79 1.81
N GLU A 82 6.72 -5.36 0.68
CA GLU A 82 7.49 -5.39 -0.56
C GLU A 82 7.53 -4.02 -1.23
N ILE A 83 6.40 -3.36 -1.29
CA ILE A 83 6.25 -2.02 -1.88
C ILE A 83 7.11 -0.98 -1.16
N TYR A 84 7.38 -1.15 0.14
CA TYR A 84 8.29 -0.30 0.89
C TYR A 84 9.65 -0.14 0.20
N PHE A 85 10.23 -1.23 -0.29
CA PHE A 85 11.54 -1.20 -0.95
C PHE A 85 11.50 -0.46 -2.29
N GLY A 86 10.40 -0.58 -3.03
CA GLY A 86 10.20 0.17 -4.29
C GLY A 86 9.99 1.67 -4.06
N GLY A 87 9.40 2.04 -2.93
CA GLY A 87 9.10 3.43 -2.58
C GLY A 87 10.16 4.16 -1.76
N LYS A 88 11.19 3.47 -1.28
CA LYS A 88 12.19 4.03 -0.36
C LYS A 88 12.79 5.35 -0.83
N GLN A 89 13.04 5.49 -2.13
CA GLN A 89 13.58 6.72 -2.71
C GLN A 89 12.69 7.96 -2.52
N MET A 90 11.38 7.77 -2.31
CA MET A 90 10.47 8.88 -1.99
C MET A 90 10.74 9.40 -0.57
N LEU A 91 11.00 8.49 0.38
CA LEU A 91 11.36 8.84 1.75
C LEU A 91 12.67 9.65 1.78
N ASP A 92 13.66 9.27 0.95
CA ASP A 92 14.94 9.99 0.82
C ASP A 92 14.74 11.40 0.25
N ARG A 93 13.69 11.63 -0.55
CA ARG A 93 13.31 12.93 -1.12
C ARG A 93 12.41 13.78 -0.23
N GLY A 94 12.12 13.32 0.98
CA GLY A 94 11.32 14.08 1.96
C GLY A 94 9.81 13.87 1.84
N TRP A 95 9.35 12.83 1.14
CA TRP A 95 7.94 12.43 1.09
C TRP A 95 7.62 11.44 2.21
N ALA A 96 6.46 11.57 2.82
CA ALA A 96 5.87 10.48 3.59
C ALA A 96 5.20 9.47 2.64
N MET A 97 5.12 8.22 3.06
CA MET A 97 4.54 7.16 2.24
C MET A 97 3.56 6.32 3.05
N LEU A 98 2.36 6.15 2.51
CA LEU A 98 1.35 5.22 3.03
C LEU A 98 1.31 3.98 2.17
N LEU A 99 1.52 2.83 2.79
CA LEU A 99 1.45 1.50 2.21
C LEU A 99 0.31 0.75 2.88
N VAL A 100 -0.63 0.22 2.12
CA VAL A 100 -1.80 -0.48 2.67
C VAL A 100 -2.10 -1.74 1.87
N ASP A 101 -2.29 -2.84 2.55
CA ASP A 101 -2.84 -4.06 1.99
C ASP A 101 -4.36 -3.88 1.77
N THR A 102 -4.70 -3.19 0.70
CA THR A 102 -6.09 -2.90 0.30
C THR A 102 -6.80 -4.20 -0.16
N PRO A 103 -8.13 -4.21 -0.37
CA PRO A 103 -8.88 -5.41 -0.77
C PRO A 103 -8.22 -6.21 -1.89
N GLY A 104 -8.11 -7.52 -1.69
CA GLY A 104 -7.50 -8.46 -2.62
C GLY A 104 -5.98 -8.57 -2.55
N ARG A 105 -5.33 -7.98 -1.54
CA ARG A 105 -3.86 -7.97 -1.38
C ARG A 105 -3.42 -8.27 0.04
N GLY A 106 -2.22 -8.80 0.17
CA GLY A 106 -1.50 -8.99 1.42
C GLY A 106 -2.36 -9.48 2.58
N SER A 107 -2.31 -8.80 3.72
CA SER A 107 -3.06 -9.17 4.93
C SER A 107 -4.58 -9.17 4.71
N SER A 108 -5.11 -8.25 3.90
CA SER A 108 -6.53 -8.19 3.59
C SER A 108 -7.01 -9.49 2.93
N MET A 109 -6.25 -10.01 1.97
CA MET A 109 -6.61 -11.26 1.28
C MET A 109 -6.25 -12.49 2.10
N TYR A 110 -4.98 -12.61 2.54
CA TYR A 110 -4.46 -13.86 3.10
C TYR A 110 -4.80 -14.09 4.57
N LEU A 111 -5.04 -13.04 5.33
CA LEU A 111 -5.37 -13.17 6.76
C LEU A 111 -6.83 -12.87 7.07
N LYS A 112 -7.46 -11.98 6.30
CA LYS A 112 -8.82 -11.50 6.57
C LYS A 112 -9.86 -11.97 5.54
N GLY A 113 -9.43 -12.61 4.43
CA GLY A 113 -10.32 -13.09 3.37
C GLY A 113 -11.03 -11.98 2.58
N ILE A 114 -10.54 -10.74 2.68
CA ILE A 114 -11.11 -9.59 1.99
C ILE A 114 -10.65 -9.62 0.53
N LYS A 115 -11.57 -9.94 -0.36
CA LYS A 115 -11.33 -10.04 -1.80
C LYS A 115 -11.31 -8.65 -2.45
N THR A 116 -10.73 -8.57 -3.65
CA THR A 116 -10.78 -7.35 -4.46
C THR A 116 -12.22 -6.96 -4.80
N ARG A 117 -12.43 -5.68 -5.11
CA ARG A 117 -13.73 -5.10 -5.40
C ARG A 117 -13.66 -4.15 -6.60
N PRO A 118 -14.74 -3.98 -7.38
CA PRO A 118 -14.73 -3.15 -8.57
C PRO A 118 -14.74 -1.64 -8.26
N ASP A 119 -15.37 -1.22 -7.15
CA ASP A 119 -15.49 0.17 -6.69
C ASP A 119 -14.28 0.59 -5.86
N TYR A 120 -13.10 0.51 -6.49
CA TYR A 120 -11.81 0.70 -5.80
C TYR A 120 -11.58 2.13 -5.30
N GLU A 121 -12.38 3.10 -5.77
CA GLU A 121 -12.43 4.46 -5.22
C GLU A 121 -12.81 4.49 -3.74
N VAL A 122 -13.58 3.51 -3.24
CA VAL A 122 -14.02 3.45 -1.84
C VAL A 122 -12.84 3.17 -0.91
N PRO A 123 -12.08 2.06 -1.04
CA PRO A 123 -10.88 1.85 -0.23
C PRO A 123 -9.79 2.89 -0.51
N GLY A 124 -9.66 3.36 -1.76
CA GLY A 124 -8.73 4.43 -2.11
C GLY A 124 -9.01 5.72 -1.35
N LYS A 125 -10.28 6.14 -1.31
CA LYS A 125 -10.71 7.30 -0.52
C LYS A 125 -10.39 7.13 0.96
N ALA A 126 -10.66 5.97 1.55
CA ALA A 126 -10.35 5.72 2.96
C ALA A 126 -8.86 5.88 3.26
N CYS A 127 -7.98 5.41 2.36
CA CYS A 127 -6.55 5.61 2.49
C CYS A 127 -6.14 7.11 2.38
N ILE A 128 -6.78 7.86 1.48
CA ILE A 128 -6.51 9.30 1.35
C ILE A 128 -7.05 10.05 2.57
N ASP A 129 -8.22 9.70 3.09
CA ASP A 129 -8.76 10.27 4.33
C ASP A 129 -7.78 10.07 5.49
N TYR A 130 -7.21 8.86 5.61
CA TYR A 130 -6.17 8.57 6.61
C TYR A 130 -4.94 9.47 6.43
N LEU A 131 -4.40 9.60 5.20
CA LEU A 131 -3.24 10.46 4.93
C LEU A 131 -3.50 11.92 5.34
N ILE A 132 -4.63 12.46 4.93
CA ILE A 132 -4.98 13.87 5.18
C ILE A 132 -5.27 14.12 6.68
N SER A 133 -5.69 13.09 7.42
CA SER A 133 -5.91 13.21 8.86
C SER A 133 -4.61 13.31 9.68
N ARG A 134 -3.47 13.00 9.08
CA ARG A 134 -2.17 13.05 9.75
C ARG A 134 -1.69 14.49 9.86
N PRO A 135 -1.38 15.00 11.07
CA PRO A 135 -0.98 16.40 11.27
C PRO A 135 0.36 16.76 10.62
N GLU A 136 1.20 15.76 10.33
CA GLU A 136 2.48 15.96 9.66
C GLU A 136 2.39 15.95 8.13
N VAL A 137 1.21 15.68 7.56
CA VAL A 137 0.99 15.60 6.10
C VAL A 137 0.35 16.88 5.56
N ASP A 138 0.98 17.46 4.53
CA ASP A 138 0.38 18.55 3.77
C ASP A 138 -0.76 18.02 2.87
N ALA A 139 -1.99 18.28 3.26
CA ALA A 139 -3.18 17.86 2.51
C ALA A 139 -3.24 18.41 1.06
N ASN A 140 -2.47 19.46 0.76
CA ASN A 140 -2.39 20.04 -0.58
C ASN A 140 -1.28 19.40 -1.43
N ARG A 141 -0.51 18.45 -0.90
CA ARG A 141 0.57 17.77 -1.59
C ARG A 141 0.47 16.24 -1.45
N VAL A 142 -0.72 15.69 -1.70
CA VAL A 142 -0.99 14.25 -1.67
C VAL A 142 -1.02 13.69 -3.08
N ALA A 143 -0.26 12.62 -3.31
CA ALA A 143 -0.18 11.90 -4.57
C ALA A 143 -0.63 10.44 -4.42
N LEU A 144 -0.99 9.82 -5.55
CA LEU A 144 -1.29 8.40 -5.66
C LEU A 144 -0.35 7.75 -6.67
N LEU A 145 0.28 6.66 -6.29
CA LEU A 145 1.05 5.81 -7.19
C LEU A 145 0.48 4.39 -7.13
N GLY A 146 0.15 3.83 -8.28
CA GLY A 146 -0.25 2.45 -8.42
C GLY A 146 0.65 1.71 -9.42
N ILE A 147 1.11 0.51 -9.07
CA ILE A 147 1.92 -0.32 -9.95
C ILE A 147 1.17 -1.58 -10.38
N SER A 148 1.34 -1.99 -11.64
CA SER A 148 0.72 -3.18 -12.22
C SER A 148 -0.81 -3.11 -12.08
N MET A 149 -1.49 -4.10 -11.50
CA MET A 149 -2.94 -4.05 -11.27
C MET A 149 -3.39 -2.81 -10.49
N ALA A 150 -2.59 -2.29 -9.55
CA ALA A 150 -2.92 -1.02 -8.91
C ALA A 150 -2.78 0.18 -9.86
N GLY A 151 -2.00 0.08 -10.93
CA GLY A 151 -1.97 1.06 -12.00
C GLY A 151 -3.29 1.13 -12.80
N TYR A 152 -4.09 0.05 -12.79
CA TYR A 152 -5.48 0.05 -13.27
C TYR A 152 -6.43 0.70 -12.26
N TYR A 153 -6.29 0.43 -10.96
CA TYR A 153 -7.19 0.99 -9.95
C TYR A 153 -6.90 2.45 -9.62
N ALA A 154 -5.65 2.88 -9.69
CA ALA A 154 -5.25 4.24 -9.30
C ALA A 154 -5.94 5.35 -10.13
N PRO A 155 -6.09 5.25 -11.47
CA PRO A 155 -6.88 6.19 -12.27
C PRO A 155 -8.34 6.27 -11.81
N ARG A 156 -8.95 5.14 -11.45
CA ARG A 156 -10.31 5.11 -10.93
C ARG A 156 -10.40 5.88 -9.61
N VAL A 157 -9.49 5.62 -8.65
CA VAL A 157 -9.45 6.38 -7.40
C VAL A 157 -9.31 7.88 -7.69
N ALA A 158 -8.39 8.28 -8.57
CA ALA A 158 -8.16 9.69 -8.89
C ALA A 158 -9.36 10.36 -9.60
N ALA A 159 -10.16 9.59 -10.35
CA ALA A 159 -11.37 10.11 -10.98
C ALA A 159 -12.41 10.58 -9.94
N PHE A 160 -12.48 9.92 -8.79
CA PHE A 160 -13.42 10.22 -7.71
C PHE A 160 -12.79 11.06 -6.59
N GLU A 161 -11.47 11.04 -6.42
CA GLU A 161 -10.75 11.69 -5.30
C GLU A 161 -10.05 12.97 -5.76
N LYS A 162 -10.74 14.10 -5.68
CA LYS A 162 -10.26 15.40 -6.18
C LYS A 162 -9.19 16.08 -5.32
N ARG A 163 -8.90 15.55 -4.14
CA ARG A 163 -7.84 16.07 -3.26
C ARG A 163 -6.44 15.62 -3.72
N LEU A 164 -6.35 14.59 -4.55
CA LEU A 164 -5.09 14.18 -5.16
C LEU A 164 -4.53 15.25 -6.08
N LYS A 165 -3.23 15.54 -5.98
CA LYS A 165 -2.49 16.52 -6.79
C LYS A 165 -1.66 15.90 -7.89
N ALA A 166 -1.34 14.60 -7.76
CA ALA A 166 -0.63 13.85 -8.78
C ALA A 166 -1.06 12.38 -8.76
N LEU A 167 -0.98 11.76 -9.93
CA LEU A 167 -1.24 10.34 -10.14
C LEU A 167 -0.12 9.76 -10.99
N VAL A 168 0.38 8.58 -10.57
CA VAL A 168 1.25 7.74 -11.38
C VAL A 168 0.60 6.37 -11.51
N ALA A 169 0.26 5.98 -12.73
CA ALA A 169 -0.19 4.63 -13.10
C ALA A 169 1.00 3.91 -13.78
N TRP A 170 1.79 3.18 -12.98
CA TRP A 170 2.99 2.52 -13.48
C TRP A 170 2.68 1.10 -13.95
N SER A 171 2.89 0.83 -15.24
CA SER A 171 2.58 -0.47 -15.87
C SER A 171 1.16 -0.95 -15.57
N GLY A 172 0.21 -0.01 -15.51
CA GLY A 172 -1.20 -0.34 -15.35
C GLY A 172 -1.79 -0.81 -16.69
N CYS A 173 -2.61 -1.87 -16.64
CA CYS A 173 -3.42 -2.24 -17.79
C CYS A 173 -4.54 -1.20 -18.01
N TYR A 174 -4.92 -1.01 -19.27
CA TYR A 174 -6.04 -0.13 -19.61
C TYR A 174 -7.39 -0.82 -19.33
N SER A 175 -7.46 -2.10 -19.58
CA SER A 175 -8.63 -2.95 -19.37
C SER A 175 -8.18 -4.32 -18.85
N ILE A 176 -8.82 -4.82 -17.81
CA ILE A 176 -8.55 -6.19 -17.33
C ILE A 176 -9.04 -7.24 -18.32
N LEU A 177 -10.07 -6.91 -19.12
CA LEU A 177 -10.60 -7.84 -20.12
C LEU A 177 -9.64 -8.06 -21.29
N ASP A 178 -8.76 -7.11 -21.57
CA ASP A 178 -7.78 -7.22 -22.66
C ASP A 178 -6.55 -8.04 -22.26
N ASP A 179 -6.38 -8.29 -20.95
CA ASP A 179 -5.26 -9.03 -20.38
C ASP A 179 -5.62 -10.47 -20.00
N LEU A 180 -6.89 -10.91 -20.22
CA LEU A 180 -7.39 -12.27 -20.01
C LEU A 180 -7.42 -13.06 -21.32
#